data_91e3f37902457bf5d2298b0da3cc2822
#
_entry.id   91e3f37902457bf5d2298b0da3cc2822
#
_cell.length_a   1.000
_cell.length_b   1.000
_cell.length_c   1.000
_cell.angle_alpha   90.00
_cell.angle_beta   90.00
_cell.angle_gamma   90.00
#
_symmetry.space_group_name_H-M   'P 1'
#
loop_
_entity.id
_entity.type
_entity.pdbx_description
1 polymer ?
#
loop_
_entity_poly.entity_id
_entity_poly.type
_entity_poly.pdbx_seq_one_letter_code
_entity_poly.pdbx_strand_id
1 'polypeptide(L)'
;MSNNVDDTAQTSALGDDPPAPTVTEIVDDDDDLEEDGLDDDGPDPADEEDEDFEEDGRADTALDFVVAVLSRMGMDCTVDLMENEEGDPPSDIRIEITGNDAGRIVGKKGQTLAALQFLTNRVVNRPSLPRRHILIDSDGYRTRREQALSTMAKRLGKQAVAEGKIITFEPMSAQDRRVVHLALAKFPGVVTKSEGKGATRRVQIIPVRE
;
A
#
# COMPACT_ATOMS: atom_id res chain seq x y z
N MET A 1 13.29 -80.73 -24.22
CA MET A 1 14.45 -79.91 -24.64
C MET A 1 14.14 -78.49 -24.18
N SER A 2 14.96 -78.06 -23.25
CA SER A 2 15.40 -76.68 -22.93
C SER A 2 14.33 -75.64 -22.63
N ASN A 3 14.18 -75.33 -21.32
CA ASN A 3 14.80 -74.25 -20.55
C ASN A 3 14.54 -72.84 -21.11
N ASN A 4 13.89 -71.97 -20.45
CA ASN A 4 14.59 -70.98 -19.66
C ASN A 4 13.66 -70.27 -18.67
N VAL A 5 14.15 -70.13 -17.46
CA VAL A 5 13.67 -69.39 -16.38
C VAL A 5 14.12 -67.91 -16.60
N ASP A 6 13.29 -66.93 -16.45
CA ASP A 6 13.76 -65.58 -16.20
C ASP A 6 12.98 -64.92 -15.04
N ASP A 7 13.74 -64.77 -14.03
CA ASP A 7 13.55 -64.03 -12.80
C ASP A 7 13.55 -62.55 -13.13
N THR A 8 12.50 -61.81 -12.78
CA THR A 8 12.52 -60.34 -12.80
C THR A 8 12.10 -59.79 -11.46
N ALA A 9 13.10 -59.38 -10.76
CA ALA A 9 13.07 -58.67 -9.51
C ALA A 9 12.10 -57.47 -9.52
N GLN A 10 11.21 -57.45 -8.56
CA GLN A 10 10.45 -56.28 -8.17
C GLN A 10 11.38 -55.25 -7.52
N THR A 11 11.60 -54.14 -8.22
CA THR A 11 12.22 -52.94 -7.63
C THR A 11 11.11 -52.04 -7.09
N SER A 12 10.99 -52.04 -5.78
CA SER A 12 10.15 -51.08 -5.03
C SER A 12 10.70 -49.66 -5.20
N ALA A 13 9.96 -48.84 -5.92
CA ALA A 13 10.20 -47.40 -5.97
C ALA A 13 9.77 -46.79 -4.63
N LEU A 14 10.75 -46.37 -3.86
CA LEU A 14 10.57 -45.48 -2.71
C LEU A 14 9.98 -44.16 -3.22
N GLY A 15 8.81 -43.79 -2.66
CA GLY A 15 8.19 -42.49 -2.87
C GLY A 15 9.08 -41.40 -2.27
N ASP A 16 9.48 -40.51 -3.11
CA ASP A 16 10.17 -39.28 -2.76
C ASP A 16 9.08 -38.29 -2.32
N ASP A 17 8.76 -38.27 -1.02
CA ASP A 17 7.91 -37.26 -0.43
C ASP A 17 8.73 -35.97 -0.33
N PRO A 18 8.26 -34.85 -0.90
CA PRO A 18 8.94 -33.57 -0.71
C PRO A 18 8.90 -33.16 0.76
N PRO A 19 9.99 -32.63 1.30
CA PRO A 19 10.06 -32.24 2.72
C PRO A 19 9.02 -31.17 3.02
N ALA A 20 8.35 -31.31 4.17
CA ALA A 20 7.42 -30.35 4.71
C ALA A 20 8.06 -28.94 4.78
N PRO A 21 7.34 -27.87 4.43
CA PRO A 21 7.89 -26.53 4.53
C PRO A 21 8.14 -26.20 6.00
N THR A 22 9.41 -26.02 6.32
CA THR A 22 9.88 -25.49 7.59
C THR A 22 9.21 -24.12 7.79
N VAL A 23 8.54 -23.95 8.92
CA VAL A 23 8.02 -22.65 9.35
C VAL A 23 9.24 -21.77 9.59
N THR A 24 9.62 -21.03 8.60
CA THR A 24 10.64 -20.00 8.72
C THR A 24 9.97 -18.79 9.33
N GLU A 25 10.46 -18.37 10.48
CA GLU A 25 10.15 -17.11 11.14
C GLU A 25 10.02 -15.99 10.10
N ILE A 26 9.05 -15.12 10.37
CA ILE A 26 8.89 -13.85 9.65
C ILE A 26 10.20 -13.08 9.84
N VAL A 27 11.11 -13.24 8.91
CA VAL A 27 12.20 -12.27 8.75
C VAL A 27 11.55 -11.14 7.97
N ASP A 28 11.26 -10.07 8.67
CA ASP A 28 11.04 -8.77 8.06
C ASP A 28 12.35 -8.39 7.38
N ASP A 29 12.52 -8.81 6.11
CA ASP A 29 13.54 -8.27 5.23
C ASP A 29 13.10 -6.86 4.82
N ASP A 30 13.18 -5.93 5.78
CA ASP A 30 12.99 -4.49 5.58
C ASP A 30 14.15 -3.82 4.82
N ASP A 31 15.06 -4.62 4.25
CA ASP A 31 16.31 -4.11 3.65
C ASP A 31 16.20 -3.75 2.16
N ASP A 32 15.00 -3.77 1.55
CA ASP A 32 14.78 -3.33 0.16
C ASP A 32 13.93 -2.04 0.08
N LEU A 33 14.29 -1.01 0.84
CA LEU A 33 13.68 0.33 0.76
C LEU A 33 14.26 1.18 -0.38
N GLU A 34 14.80 0.57 -1.43
CA GLU A 34 15.27 1.32 -2.58
C GLU A 34 14.23 1.29 -3.71
N GLU A 35 13.72 2.48 -4.02
CA GLU A 35 13.04 2.87 -5.24
C GLU A 35 11.53 2.58 -5.42
N ASP A 36 10.70 2.82 -4.42
CA ASP A 36 9.33 3.26 -4.69
C ASP A 36 9.24 4.78 -4.39
N GLY A 37 9.79 5.60 -5.26
CA GLY A 37 9.98 7.04 -5.11
C GLY A 37 8.70 7.88 -4.99
N LEU A 38 7.67 7.37 -4.36
CA LEU A 38 6.46 8.08 -3.96
C LEU A 38 6.18 7.95 -2.45
N ASP A 39 6.86 7.05 -1.76
CA ASP A 39 6.78 6.95 -0.31
C ASP A 39 7.85 7.88 0.28
N ASP A 40 7.45 9.11 0.50
CA ASP A 40 8.24 10.11 1.19
C ASP A 40 8.12 9.87 2.72
N ASP A 41 8.57 8.69 3.14
CA ASP A 41 8.75 8.33 4.55
C ASP A 41 10.06 8.95 5.07
N GLY A 42 10.08 10.28 5.13
CA GLY A 42 11.02 10.98 5.99
C GLY A 42 10.78 10.59 7.45
N PRO A 43 11.74 10.86 8.38
CA PRO A 43 11.55 10.58 9.79
C PRO A 43 10.20 11.13 10.25
N ASP A 44 9.49 10.31 11.02
CA ASP A 44 8.18 10.65 11.57
C ASP A 44 8.34 11.93 12.42
N PRO A 45 7.66 13.02 12.10
CA PRO A 45 7.75 14.27 12.86
C PRO A 45 7.19 14.17 14.29
N ALA A 46 6.76 12.98 14.73
CA ALA A 46 6.19 12.76 16.06
C ALA A 46 7.19 12.90 17.20
N ASP A 47 8.51 13.03 16.91
CA ASP A 47 9.56 13.19 17.93
C ASP A 47 9.98 14.65 18.15
N GLU A 48 9.41 15.62 17.44
CA GLU A 48 9.68 17.04 17.68
C GLU A 48 8.61 17.61 18.65
N GLU A 49 9.08 18.01 19.84
CA GLU A 49 8.29 18.67 20.88
C GLU A 49 7.44 19.80 20.27
N ASP A 50 6.19 19.98 20.79
CA ASP A 50 5.25 21.06 20.43
C ASP A 50 5.90 22.45 20.55
N GLU A 51 6.75 22.81 19.60
CA GLU A 51 7.14 24.20 19.40
C GLU A 51 5.89 24.96 18.92
N ASP A 52 5.60 26.10 19.53
CA ASP A 52 4.47 26.99 19.16
C ASP A 52 4.43 27.14 17.63
N PHE A 53 3.47 26.45 16.99
CA PHE A 53 3.35 26.43 15.54
C PHE A 53 2.90 27.81 15.05
N GLU A 54 3.82 28.55 14.42
CA GLU A 54 3.49 29.81 13.73
C GLU A 54 3.04 29.51 12.28
N GLU A 55 1.89 30.05 11.92
CA GLU A 55 1.38 29.94 10.56
C GLU A 55 2.30 30.68 9.57
N ASP A 56 2.92 29.95 8.67
CA ASP A 56 3.98 30.43 7.77
C ASP A 56 3.53 30.64 6.30
N GLY A 57 2.21 30.60 6.05
CA GLY A 57 1.61 30.76 4.72
C GLY A 57 1.87 29.59 3.74
N ARG A 58 2.43 28.48 4.23
CA ARG A 58 2.64 27.30 3.38
C ARG A 58 1.34 26.57 3.04
N ALA A 59 0.32 26.67 3.90
CA ALA A 59 -1.00 26.14 3.62
C ALA A 59 -1.63 26.82 2.41
N ASP A 60 -1.57 28.15 2.36
CA ASP A 60 -2.05 28.92 1.21
C ASP A 60 -1.25 28.61 -0.05
N THR A 61 0.08 28.46 0.06
CA THR A 61 0.93 28.07 -1.05
C THR A 61 0.56 26.69 -1.61
N ALA A 62 0.23 25.73 -0.74
CA ALA A 62 -0.22 24.40 -1.14
C ALA A 62 -1.57 24.47 -1.86
N LEU A 63 -2.52 25.21 -1.28
CA LEU A 63 -3.86 25.44 -1.87
C LEU A 63 -3.76 26.07 -3.25
N ASP A 64 -3.04 27.18 -3.37
CA ASP A 64 -2.84 27.89 -4.64
C ASP A 64 -2.22 26.99 -5.72
N PHE A 65 -1.23 26.20 -5.32
CA PHE A 65 -0.59 25.24 -6.25
C PHE A 65 -1.59 24.21 -6.76
N VAL A 66 -2.36 23.58 -5.87
CA VAL A 66 -3.37 22.56 -6.24
C VAL A 66 -4.43 23.18 -7.14
N VAL A 67 -4.98 24.34 -6.80
CA VAL A 67 -5.96 25.08 -7.60
C VAL A 67 -5.40 25.41 -8.98
N ALA A 68 -4.16 25.90 -9.06
CA ALA A 68 -3.52 26.22 -10.33
C ALA A 68 -3.32 24.98 -11.23
N VAL A 69 -2.96 23.82 -10.65
CA VAL A 69 -2.82 22.56 -11.40
C VAL A 69 -4.17 22.11 -11.94
N LEU A 70 -5.20 22.04 -11.09
CA LEU A 70 -6.54 21.58 -11.50
C LEU A 70 -7.14 22.49 -12.59
N SER A 71 -6.99 23.81 -12.44
CA SER A 71 -7.44 24.78 -13.44
C SER A 71 -6.74 24.57 -14.79
N ARG A 72 -5.41 24.33 -14.79
CA ARG A 72 -4.67 24.05 -16.04
C ARG A 72 -5.04 22.70 -16.66
N MET A 73 -5.48 21.75 -15.86
CA MET A 73 -6.01 20.46 -16.34
C MET A 73 -7.46 20.60 -16.86
N GLY A 74 -8.10 21.75 -16.70
CA GLY A 74 -9.49 21.99 -17.10
C GLY A 74 -10.48 21.18 -16.27
N MET A 75 -10.20 20.98 -14.99
CA MET A 75 -11.06 20.22 -14.07
C MET A 75 -12.00 21.15 -13.30
N ASP A 76 -13.27 20.75 -13.24
CA ASP A 76 -14.31 21.43 -12.45
C ASP A 76 -14.33 20.86 -11.01
N CYS A 77 -13.43 21.40 -10.18
CA CYS A 77 -13.24 20.99 -8.81
C CYS A 77 -13.14 22.21 -7.88
N THR A 78 -13.63 22.04 -6.66
CA THR A 78 -13.41 22.96 -5.52
C THR A 78 -12.30 22.36 -4.67
N VAL A 79 -11.43 23.22 -4.15
CA VAL A 79 -10.30 22.84 -3.29
C VAL A 79 -10.39 23.63 -1.99
N ASP A 80 -10.47 22.92 -0.89
CA ASP A 80 -10.63 23.50 0.44
C ASP A 80 -9.53 23.03 1.39
N LEU A 81 -9.04 23.94 2.25
CA LEU A 81 -8.22 23.58 3.41
C LEU A 81 -9.13 23.02 4.49
N MET A 82 -8.77 21.87 5.02
CA MET A 82 -9.48 21.23 6.12
C MET A 82 -8.79 21.52 7.44
N GLU A 83 -9.58 21.64 8.49
CA GLU A 83 -9.04 21.67 9.85
C GLU A 83 -8.43 20.31 10.18
N ASN A 84 -7.36 20.35 11.00
CA ASN A 84 -6.74 19.12 11.49
C ASN A 84 -7.68 18.39 12.44
N GLU A 85 -7.68 17.07 12.40
CA GLU A 85 -8.47 16.24 13.32
C GLU A 85 -7.83 16.21 14.72
N GLU A 86 -8.61 15.82 15.72
CA GLU A 86 -8.10 15.67 17.08
C GLU A 86 -6.98 14.62 17.12
N GLY A 87 -5.77 15.06 17.47
CA GLY A 87 -4.56 14.23 17.50
C GLY A 87 -3.64 14.38 16.28
N ASP A 88 -4.04 15.11 15.26
CA ASP A 88 -3.13 15.47 14.17
C ASP A 88 -2.18 16.60 14.62
N PRO A 89 -0.92 16.58 14.17
CA PRO A 89 0.00 17.68 14.41
C PRO A 89 -0.55 19.01 13.85
N PRO A 90 -0.45 20.13 14.55
CA PRO A 90 -0.93 21.43 14.07
C PRO A 90 -0.17 21.89 12.80
N SER A 91 0.99 21.30 12.55
CA SER A 91 1.81 21.57 11.36
C SER A 91 1.29 20.92 10.10
N ASP A 92 0.37 19.95 10.16
CA ASP A 92 -0.15 19.24 8.99
C ASP A 92 -1.04 20.15 8.13
N ILE A 93 -0.96 19.96 6.83
CA ILE A 93 -1.79 20.65 5.84
C ILE A 93 -2.71 19.62 5.19
N ARG A 94 -4.02 19.79 5.42
CA ARG A 94 -5.04 18.88 4.84
C ARG A 94 -5.83 19.61 3.76
N ILE A 95 -5.85 19.04 2.57
CA ILE A 95 -6.56 19.60 1.41
C ILE A 95 -7.59 18.58 0.93
N GLU A 96 -8.84 19.01 0.81
CA GLU A 96 -9.92 18.24 0.23
C GLU A 96 -10.28 18.77 -1.16
N ILE A 97 -10.41 17.86 -2.11
CA ILE A 97 -10.82 18.17 -3.48
C ILE A 97 -12.22 17.59 -3.70
N THR A 98 -13.19 18.45 -4.00
CA THR A 98 -14.57 18.08 -4.27
C THR A 98 -15.04 18.58 -5.62
N GLY A 99 -16.17 18.10 -6.13
CA GLY A 99 -16.75 18.60 -7.38
C GLY A 99 -16.96 17.54 -8.45
N ASN A 100 -17.37 17.99 -9.63
CA ASN A 100 -17.79 17.08 -10.71
C ASN A 100 -16.66 16.20 -11.24
N ASP A 101 -15.43 16.71 -11.24
CA ASP A 101 -14.24 16.02 -11.74
C ASP A 101 -13.37 15.40 -10.63
N ALA A 102 -13.81 15.46 -9.35
CA ALA A 102 -13.06 14.93 -8.21
C ALA A 102 -12.63 13.46 -8.41
N GLY A 103 -13.53 12.62 -8.93
CA GLY A 103 -13.22 11.23 -9.24
C GLY A 103 -12.15 11.05 -10.33
N ARG A 104 -11.96 12.03 -11.22
CA ARG A 104 -10.93 11.98 -12.26
C ARG A 104 -9.54 12.27 -11.70
N ILE A 105 -9.46 13.16 -10.70
CA ILE A 105 -8.17 13.48 -10.05
C ILE A 105 -7.62 12.31 -9.24
N VAL A 106 -8.46 11.42 -8.74
CA VAL A 106 -8.02 10.20 -8.09
C VAL A 106 -7.18 9.33 -9.04
N GLY A 107 -7.63 9.19 -10.30
CA GLY A 107 -6.95 8.37 -11.29
C GLY A 107 -7.00 6.86 -11.01
N LYS A 108 -6.14 6.09 -11.68
CA LYS A 108 -6.10 4.64 -11.51
C LYS A 108 -5.53 4.28 -10.13
N LYS A 109 -6.36 3.72 -9.27
CA LYS A 109 -5.97 3.28 -7.91
C LYS A 109 -5.33 4.40 -7.05
N GLY A 110 -5.71 5.67 -7.27
CA GLY A 110 -5.17 6.81 -6.53
C GLY A 110 -3.85 7.37 -7.05
N GLN A 111 -3.32 6.89 -8.17
CA GLN A 111 -2.01 7.31 -8.68
C GLN A 111 -1.91 8.79 -9.01
N THR A 112 -2.97 9.37 -9.60
CA THR A 112 -2.96 10.80 -9.95
C THR A 112 -3.00 11.65 -8.68
N LEU A 113 -3.82 11.27 -7.71
CA LEU A 113 -3.91 11.94 -6.42
C LEU A 113 -2.57 11.90 -5.66
N ALA A 114 -1.91 10.74 -5.64
CA ALA A 114 -0.60 10.58 -5.04
C ALA A 114 0.48 11.43 -5.74
N ALA A 115 0.46 11.49 -7.08
CA ALA A 115 1.37 12.34 -7.83
C ALA A 115 1.14 13.83 -7.55
N LEU A 116 -0.11 14.27 -7.45
CA LEU A 116 -0.44 15.64 -7.07
C LEU A 116 0.09 15.98 -5.68
N GLN A 117 -0.15 15.10 -4.69
CA GLN A 117 0.38 15.26 -3.34
C GLN A 117 1.91 15.34 -3.33
N PHE A 118 2.58 14.45 -4.06
CA PHE A 118 4.05 14.48 -4.17
C PHE A 118 4.56 15.81 -4.73
N LEU A 119 3.97 16.32 -5.80
CA LEU A 119 4.36 17.60 -6.39
C LEU A 119 4.10 18.75 -5.41
N THR A 120 2.96 18.78 -4.74
CA THR A 120 2.63 19.80 -3.73
C THR A 120 3.66 19.78 -2.61
N ASN A 121 4.02 18.60 -2.09
CA ASN A 121 5.09 18.44 -1.09
C ASN A 121 6.42 19.03 -1.57
N ARG A 122 6.80 18.81 -2.81
CA ARG A 122 8.07 19.34 -3.37
C ARG A 122 8.06 20.86 -3.55
N VAL A 123 6.90 21.45 -3.81
CA VAL A 123 6.76 22.91 -3.98
C VAL A 123 6.78 23.62 -2.62
N VAL A 124 6.09 23.07 -1.64
CA VAL A 124 5.86 23.68 -0.33
C VAL A 124 7.04 23.46 0.63
N ASN A 125 7.53 22.22 0.68
CA ASN A 125 8.62 21.83 1.57
C ASN A 125 9.98 22.14 0.94
N ARG A 126 10.54 23.31 1.26
CA ARG A 126 11.89 23.70 0.83
C ARG A 126 12.93 23.12 1.79
N PRO A 127 14.14 22.78 1.31
CA PRO A 127 15.19 22.15 2.15
C PRO A 127 15.62 22.97 3.37
N SER A 128 15.35 24.28 3.38
CA SER A 128 15.75 25.22 4.45
C SER A 128 14.72 25.38 5.57
N LEU A 129 13.55 24.73 5.46
CA LEU A 129 12.46 24.87 6.42
C LEU A 129 12.10 23.51 7.05
N PRO A 130 11.60 23.50 8.28
CA PRO A 130 11.01 22.31 8.88
C PRO A 130 9.97 21.72 7.94
N ARG A 131 9.93 20.40 7.84
CA ARG A 131 9.04 19.71 6.92
C ARG A 131 7.61 19.72 7.46
N ARG A 132 6.63 20.03 6.63
CA ARG A 132 5.20 19.89 6.95
C ARG A 132 4.64 18.72 6.18
N HIS A 133 3.86 17.88 6.86
CA HIS A 133 3.12 16.82 6.22
C HIS A 133 1.93 17.40 5.45
N ILE A 134 1.77 17.02 4.18
CA ILE A 134 0.68 17.50 3.33
C ILE A 134 -0.14 16.30 2.90
N LEU A 135 -1.40 16.30 3.27
CA LEU A 135 -2.37 15.28 2.90
C LEU A 135 -3.38 15.86 1.92
N ILE A 136 -3.50 15.25 0.75
CA ILE A 136 -4.53 15.59 -0.24
C ILE A 136 -5.48 14.41 -0.39
N ASP A 137 -6.78 14.67 -0.21
CA ASP A 137 -7.81 13.65 -0.50
C ASP A 137 -8.84 14.18 -1.49
N SER A 138 -9.66 13.31 -1.99
CA SER A 138 -10.71 13.65 -2.96
C SER A 138 -11.98 12.86 -2.65
N ASP A 139 -13.01 13.56 -2.18
CA ASP A 139 -14.29 12.99 -1.76
C ASP A 139 -14.15 11.79 -0.81
N GLY A 140 -13.18 11.80 0.11
CA GLY A 140 -12.92 10.69 1.04
C GLY A 140 -12.46 9.40 0.32
N TYR A 141 -11.73 9.51 -0.77
CA TYR A 141 -11.25 8.37 -1.54
C TYR A 141 -10.39 7.42 -0.71
N ARG A 142 -9.46 7.94 0.10
CA ARG A 142 -8.55 7.12 0.90
C ARG A 142 -9.30 6.15 1.80
N THR A 143 -10.26 6.64 2.57
CA THR A 143 -11.10 5.80 3.45
C THR A 143 -11.90 4.76 2.67
N ARG A 144 -12.52 5.16 1.55
CA ARG A 144 -13.25 4.20 0.71
C ARG A 144 -12.33 3.14 0.10
N ARG A 145 -11.13 3.53 -0.31
CA ARG A 145 -10.12 2.62 -0.86
C ARG A 145 -9.67 1.59 0.15
N GLU A 146 -9.35 2.03 1.35
CA GLU A 146 -8.94 1.16 2.46
C GLU A 146 -10.03 0.15 2.82
N GLN A 147 -11.27 0.61 2.97
CA GLN A 147 -12.41 -0.27 3.25
C GLN A 147 -12.64 -1.31 2.15
N ALA A 148 -12.55 -0.89 0.89
CA ALA A 148 -12.70 -1.78 -0.27
C ALA A 148 -11.59 -2.83 -0.30
N LEU A 149 -10.32 -2.44 -0.07
CA LEU A 149 -9.18 -3.36 -0.02
C LEU A 149 -9.30 -4.33 1.16
N SER A 150 -9.64 -3.86 2.35
CA SER A 150 -9.84 -4.70 3.53
C SER A 150 -10.94 -5.75 3.30
N THR A 151 -12.06 -5.34 2.72
CA THR A 151 -13.17 -6.24 2.39
C THR A 151 -12.76 -7.27 1.35
N MET A 152 -12.07 -6.84 0.30
CA MET A 152 -11.54 -7.72 -0.75
C MET A 152 -10.53 -8.71 -0.18
N ALA A 153 -9.60 -8.26 0.66
CA ALA A 153 -8.58 -9.09 1.29
C ALA A 153 -9.24 -10.21 2.13
N LYS A 154 -10.19 -9.87 2.98
CA LYS A 154 -10.92 -10.87 3.79
C LYS A 154 -11.68 -11.88 2.94
N ARG A 155 -12.30 -11.44 1.83
CA ARG A 155 -12.97 -12.35 0.90
C ARG A 155 -11.99 -13.31 0.23
N LEU A 156 -10.87 -12.79 -0.27
CA LEU A 156 -9.83 -13.59 -0.93
C LEU A 156 -9.09 -14.49 0.07
N GLY A 157 -8.93 -14.06 1.33
CA GLY A 157 -8.41 -14.89 2.41
C GLY A 157 -9.27 -16.14 2.64
N LYS A 158 -10.60 -16.00 2.72
CA LYS A 158 -11.53 -17.13 2.81
C LYS A 158 -11.41 -18.06 1.61
N GLN A 159 -11.30 -17.50 0.41
CA GLN A 159 -11.15 -18.29 -0.81
C GLN A 159 -9.82 -19.06 -0.83
N ALA A 160 -8.71 -18.43 -0.43
CA ALA A 160 -7.39 -19.08 -0.35
C ALA A 160 -7.41 -20.30 0.57
N VAL A 161 -8.04 -20.17 1.76
CA VAL A 161 -8.21 -21.29 2.69
C VAL A 161 -9.08 -22.40 2.09
N ALA A 162 -10.22 -22.04 1.48
CA ALA A 162 -11.16 -23.02 0.93
C ALA A 162 -10.57 -23.80 -0.26
N GLU A 163 -9.80 -23.15 -1.13
CA GLU A 163 -9.21 -23.75 -2.31
C GLU A 163 -7.82 -24.37 -2.06
N GLY A 164 -7.17 -24.01 -0.95
CA GLY A 164 -5.80 -24.41 -0.65
C GLY A 164 -4.78 -23.87 -1.65
N LYS A 165 -5.07 -22.72 -2.28
CA LYS A 165 -4.25 -22.11 -3.32
C LYS A 165 -3.78 -20.71 -2.94
N ILE A 166 -2.58 -20.36 -3.41
CA ILE A 166 -2.06 -19.00 -3.29
C ILE A 166 -2.88 -18.08 -4.19
N ILE A 167 -3.37 -16.99 -3.61
CA ILE A 167 -4.06 -15.93 -4.35
C ILE A 167 -3.16 -14.69 -4.37
N THR A 168 -2.97 -14.14 -5.55
CA THR A 168 -2.09 -12.99 -5.78
C THR A 168 -2.91 -11.78 -6.18
N PHE A 169 -2.69 -10.65 -5.50
CA PHE A 169 -3.26 -9.37 -5.89
C PHE A 169 -2.57 -8.79 -7.13
N GLU A 170 -3.24 -7.84 -7.77
CA GLU A 170 -2.59 -6.97 -8.74
C GLU A 170 -1.56 -6.07 -8.04
N PRO A 171 -0.56 -5.55 -8.79
CA PRO A 171 0.39 -4.57 -8.26
C PRO A 171 -0.33 -3.37 -7.65
N MET A 172 0.17 -2.92 -6.50
CA MET A 172 -0.40 -1.81 -5.74
C MET A 172 0.67 -1.07 -4.94
N SER A 173 0.35 0.14 -4.47
CA SER A 173 1.22 0.99 -3.66
C SER A 173 1.63 0.31 -2.34
N ALA A 174 2.68 0.79 -1.70
CA ALA A 174 3.11 0.32 -0.38
C ALA A 174 1.99 0.48 0.65
N GLN A 175 1.31 1.62 0.65
CA GLN A 175 0.17 1.90 1.51
C GLN A 175 -0.97 0.89 1.31
N ASP A 176 -1.38 0.63 0.05
CA ASP A 176 -2.40 -0.39 -0.26
C ASP A 176 -1.97 -1.79 0.22
N ARG A 177 -0.68 -2.14 0.05
CA ARG A 177 -0.14 -3.43 0.51
C ARG A 177 -0.21 -3.55 2.04
N ARG A 178 0.14 -2.48 2.77
CA ARG A 178 0.01 -2.43 4.23
C ARG A 178 -1.43 -2.66 4.68
N VAL A 179 -2.41 -2.02 4.03
CA VAL A 179 -3.85 -2.25 4.31
C VAL A 179 -4.23 -3.73 4.18
N VAL A 180 -3.78 -4.39 3.10
CA VAL A 180 -4.05 -5.82 2.89
C VAL A 180 -3.39 -6.68 3.97
N HIS A 181 -2.12 -6.40 4.34
CA HIS A 181 -1.42 -7.11 5.40
C HIS A 181 -2.13 -6.96 6.75
N LEU A 182 -2.50 -5.73 7.12
CA LEU A 182 -3.21 -5.46 8.38
C LEU A 182 -4.60 -6.12 8.41
N ALA A 183 -5.33 -6.09 7.29
CA ALA A 183 -6.66 -6.70 7.19
C ALA A 183 -6.63 -8.22 7.39
N LEU A 184 -5.50 -8.87 7.09
CA LEU A 184 -5.30 -10.32 7.20
C LEU A 184 -4.36 -10.74 8.34
N ALA A 185 -3.75 -9.82 9.07
CA ALA A 185 -2.79 -10.12 10.13
C ALA A 185 -3.34 -11.07 11.22
N LYS A 186 -4.64 -10.98 11.51
CA LYS A 186 -5.34 -11.84 12.48
C LYS A 186 -6.31 -12.82 11.81
N PHE A 187 -6.19 -13.01 10.49
CA PHE A 187 -7.11 -13.90 9.77
C PHE A 187 -6.60 -15.35 9.84
N PRO A 188 -7.43 -16.31 10.34
CA PRO A 188 -6.98 -17.69 10.53
C PRO A 188 -6.72 -18.39 9.19
N GLY A 189 -5.67 -19.22 9.16
CA GLY A 189 -5.37 -20.12 8.03
C GLY A 189 -4.72 -19.44 6.83
N VAL A 190 -4.25 -18.20 6.93
CA VAL A 190 -3.50 -17.53 5.86
C VAL A 190 -2.30 -16.76 6.40
N VAL A 191 -1.28 -16.63 5.55
CA VAL A 191 -0.15 -15.72 5.71
C VAL A 191 -0.09 -14.83 4.47
N THR A 192 0.36 -13.59 4.65
CA THR A 192 0.50 -12.64 3.54
C THR A 192 1.97 -12.33 3.29
N LYS A 193 2.36 -12.25 2.02
CA LYS A 193 3.72 -11.92 1.60
C LYS A 193 3.69 -10.88 0.48
N SER A 194 4.51 -9.83 0.58
CA SER A 194 4.74 -8.90 -0.53
C SER A 194 5.84 -9.43 -1.45
N GLU A 195 5.58 -9.48 -2.76
CA GLU A 195 6.51 -10.00 -3.78
C GLU A 195 6.63 -9.05 -4.96
N GLY A 196 7.81 -8.99 -5.56
CA GLY A 196 8.13 -8.10 -6.68
C GLY A 196 8.87 -6.85 -6.24
N LYS A 197 9.27 -6.02 -7.22
CA LYS A 197 10.00 -4.76 -6.99
C LYS A 197 9.27 -3.59 -7.64
N GLY A 198 9.41 -2.40 -7.03
CA GLY A 198 8.85 -1.16 -7.56
C GLY A 198 7.37 -1.27 -7.93
N ALA A 199 7.00 -0.70 -9.06
CA ALA A 199 5.62 -0.65 -9.55
C ALA A 199 4.97 -2.02 -9.83
N THR A 200 5.73 -3.12 -9.84
CA THR A 200 5.21 -4.49 -10.02
C THR A 200 4.96 -5.23 -8.71
N ARG A 201 5.33 -4.62 -7.57
CA ARG A 201 5.21 -5.25 -6.25
C ARG A 201 3.75 -5.45 -5.85
N ARG A 202 3.43 -6.63 -5.34
CA ARG A 202 2.07 -7.11 -5.08
C ARG A 202 2.02 -7.96 -3.82
N VAL A 203 0.83 -8.18 -3.27
CA VAL A 203 0.61 -9.06 -2.12
C VAL A 203 0.14 -10.42 -2.58
N GLN A 204 0.67 -11.46 -1.95
CA GLN A 204 0.19 -12.84 -2.05
C GLN A 204 -0.48 -13.25 -0.73
N ILE A 205 -1.59 -13.92 -0.83
CA ILE A 205 -2.27 -14.62 0.27
C ILE A 205 -1.92 -16.10 0.15
N ILE A 206 -1.22 -16.63 1.13
CA ILE A 206 -0.73 -18.01 1.16
C ILE A 206 -1.53 -18.77 2.22
N PRO A 207 -2.29 -19.81 1.84
CA PRO A 207 -3.00 -20.63 2.82
C PRO A 207 -2.00 -21.45 3.64
N VAL A 208 -2.15 -21.43 4.95
CA VAL A 208 -1.41 -22.31 5.86
C VAL A 208 -2.18 -23.60 6.00
N ARG A 209 -1.55 -24.73 5.67
CA ARG A 209 -2.11 -26.07 5.92
C ARG A 209 -1.76 -26.46 7.36
N GLU A 210 -2.76 -26.75 8.16
CA GLU A 210 -2.57 -27.45 9.44
C GLU A 210 -2.09 -28.88 9.21
#